data_8a5a032a947525d07512a679d52bc06d
#
_entry.id   8a5a032a947525d07512a679d52bc06d
#
_cell.length_a   1.000
_cell.length_b   1.000
_cell.length_c   1.000
_cell.angle_alpha   90.00
_cell.angle_beta   90.00
_cell.angle_gamma   90.00
#
_symmetry.space_group_name_H-M   'P 1'
#
loop_
_entity.id
_entity.type
_entity.pdbx_description
1 polymer ?
#
loop_
_entity_poly.entity_id
_entity_poly.type
_entity_poly.pdbx_seq_one_letter_code
_entity_poly.pdbx_strand_id
1 'polypeptide(L)'
;MSMNNKGKLLGLALAFVAWTGAAFWVGWQSPTLIGGFFGPKETVVEAAKFYPLDKFVLSIPGEEYSHYLLLELAIKTRSKDAQFTLTQADSVIKNSLMKMFANKHFDELNDNKQFEPLQKEALNILSIVLAQNDFDIELDDVLFTRMIIQ
;
A
#
# COMPACT_ATOMS: atom_id res chain seq x y z
N MET A 1 27.08 74.89 2.21
CA MET A 1 25.67 74.59 2.44
C MET A 1 25.57 73.50 3.53
N SER A 2 25.39 73.93 4.77
CA SER A 2 25.34 73.02 5.92
C SER A 2 24.00 72.29 5.94
N MET A 3 23.98 71.09 5.46
CA MET A 3 22.79 70.26 5.61
C MET A 3 22.63 69.87 7.08
N ASN A 4 21.58 70.39 7.67
CA ASN A 4 21.24 70.31 9.06
C ASN A 4 21.18 68.79 9.50
N ASN A 5 21.95 68.42 10.51
CA ASN A 5 22.06 67.08 11.03
C ASN A 5 20.66 66.42 11.35
N LYS A 6 19.65 67.24 11.62
CA LYS A 6 18.28 66.85 11.83
C LYS A 6 17.64 66.28 10.59
N GLY A 7 17.94 66.78 9.39
CA GLY A 7 17.41 66.23 8.13
C GLY A 7 18.05 64.89 7.75
N LYS A 8 19.34 64.70 8.07
CA LYS A 8 20.01 63.39 7.86
C LYS A 8 19.50 62.33 8.81
N LEU A 9 19.20 62.66 10.06
CA LEU A 9 18.61 61.79 11.04
C LEU A 9 17.16 61.36 10.65
N LEU A 10 16.39 62.32 10.14
CA LEU A 10 15.02 62.04 9.68
C LEU A 10 15.00 61.13 8.46
N GLY A 11 15.92 61.31 7.50
CA GLY A 11 16.07 60.48 6.32
C GLY A 11 16.51 59.05 6.67
N LEU A 12 17.43 58.89 7.63
CA LEU A 12 17.84 57.59 8.12
C LEU A 12 16.70 56.83 8.85
N ALA A 13 15.90 57.55 9.66
CA ALA A 13 14.77 56.97 10.36
C ALA A 13 13.68 56.49 9.38
N LEU A 14 13.38 57.27 8.33
CA LEU A 14 12.42 56.87 7.28
C LEU A 14 12.92 55.68 6.47
N ALA A 15 14.20 55.59 6.14
CA ALA A 15 14.79 54.47 5.44
C ALA A 15 14.72 53.17 6.29
N PHE A 16 14.93 53.30 7.61
CA PHE A 16 14.85 52.17 8.53
C PHE A 16 13.43 51.63 8.68
N VAL A 17 12.42 52.51 8.76
CA VAL A 17 11.01 52.13 8.81
C VAL A 17 10.55 51.48 7.49
N ALA A 18 11.00 52.00 6.35
CA ALA A 18 10.70 51.38 5.05
C ALA A 18 11.32 49.99 4.91
N TRP A 19 12.57 49.82 5.39
CA TRP A 19 13.27 48.52 5.37
C TRP A 19 12.58 47.48 6.28
N THR A 20 12.21 47.89 7.51
CA THR A 20 11.51 46.99 8.44
C THR A 20 10.10 46.63 7.97
N GLY A 21 9.38 47.58 7.34
CA GLY A 21 8.07 47.33 6.73
C GLY A 21 8.13 46.33 5.57
N ALA A 22 9.14 46.46 4.70
CA ALA A 22 9.35 45.55 3.59
C ALA A 22 9.73 44.14 4.08
N ALA A 23 10.59 44.02 5.08
CA ALA A 23 10.95 42.74 5.68
C ALA A 23 9.76 42.06 6.37
N PHE A 24 8.90 42.82 7.03
CA PHE A 24 7.69 42.29 7.65
C PHE A 24 6.68 41.81 6.61
N TRP A 25 6.53 42.56 5.50
CA TRP A 25 5.62 42.18 4.43
C TRP A 25 6.07 40.89 3.69
N VAL A 26 7.37 40.75 3.44
CA VAL A 26 7.96 39.51 2.90
C VAL A 26 7.84 38.38 3.90
N GLY A 27 8.01 38.61 5.19
CA GLY A 27 7.83 37.61 6.25
C GLY A 27 6.39 37.12 6.36
N TRP A 28 5.39 37.97 6.14
CA TRP A 28 3.99 37.59 6.17
C TRP A 28 3.60 36.68 4.98
N GLN A 29 4.24 36.85 3.83
CA GLN A 29 4.03 35.99 2.65
C GLN A 29 4.89 34.71 2.65
N SER A 30 5.89 34.62 3.53
CA SER A 30 6.80 33.46 3.63
C SER A 30 6.14 32.12 3.87
N PRO A 31 5.02 31.98 4.63
CA PRO A 31 4.40 30.69 4.85
C PRO A 31 3.98 29.99 3.56
N THR A 32 3.63 30.76 2.52
CA THR A 32 3.22 30.19 1.23
C THR A 32 4.39 29.78 0.34
N LEU A 33 5.55 30.41 0.50
CA LEU A 33 6.75 30.11 -0.29
C LEU A 33 7.64 29.04 0.35
N ILE A 34 7.71 29.00 1.68
CA ILE A 34 8.58 28.08 2.43
C ILE A 34 7.83 26.80 2.82
N GLY A 35 6.51 26.87 3.05
CA GLY A 35 5.68 25.72 3.38
C GLY A 35 5.67 24.62 2.31
N GLY A 36 5.91 24.98 1.04
CA GLY A 36 6.02 24.02 -0.05
C GLY A 36 7.33 23.21 -0.05
N PHE A 37 8.39 23.69 0.62
CA PHE A 37 9.69 23.01 0.68
C PHE A 37 9.90 22.18 1.96
N PHE A 38 9.22 22.53 3.04
CA PHE A 38 9.37 21.87 4.35
C PHE A 38 8.06 21.30 4.90
N GLY A 39 6.96 21.37 4.15
CA GLY A 39 5.77 20.60 4.50
C GLY A 39 6.15 19.12 4.59
N PRO A 40 5.73 18.39 5.63
CA PRO A 40 5.86 16.96 5.61
C PRO A 40 5.19 16.50 4.30
N LYS A 41 5.94 15.79 3.44
CA LYS A 41 5.34 15.02 2.37
C LYS A 41 4.34 14.11 3.09
N GLU A 42 3.07 14.48 3.11
CA GLU A 42 2.03 13.51 3.37
C GLU A 42 2.24 12.45 2.29
N THR A 43 2.93 11.39 2.68
CA THR A 43 2.84 10.13 1.96
C THR A 43 1.37 9.79 2.06
N VAL A 44 0.61 10.10 1.02
CA VAL A 44 -0.75 9.58 0.85
C VAL A 44 -0.56 8.07 0.85
N VAL A 45 -0.67 7.47 2.04
CA VAL A 45 -0.71 6.03 2.17
C VAL A 45 -2.02 5.64 1.51
N GLU A 46 -1.92 5.17 0.28
CA GLU A 46 -3.10 4.72 -0.46
C GLU A 46 -3.81 3.67 0.38
N ALA A 47 -5.10 3.87 0.60
CA ALA A 47 -5.88 2.95 1.43
C ALA A 47 -5.85 1.56 0.79
N ALA A 48 -5.55 0.53 1.58
CA ALA A 48 -5.55 -0.83 1.11
C ALA A 48 -6.94 -1.21 0.56
N LYS A 49 -6.97 -1.84 -0.60
CA LYS A 49 -8.18 -2.33 -1.25
C LYS A 49 -8.16 -3.86 -1.29
N PHE A 50 -9.36 -4.44 -1.38
CA PHE A 50 -9.55 -5.88 -1.44
C PHE A 50 -10.00 -6.26 -2.85
N TYR A 51 -9.30 -7.21 -3.45
CA TYR A 51 -9.55 -7.72 -4.79
C TYR A 51 -9.96 -9.17 -4.70
N PRO A 52 -11.26 -9.50 -4.86
CA PRO A 52 -11.72 -10.88 -4.87
C PRO A 52 -11.19 -11.59 -6.12
N LEU A 53 -10.73 -12.82 -5.94
CA LEU A 53 -10.40 -13.72 -7.04
C LEU A 53 -11.56 -14.64 -7.33
N ASP A 54 -11.64 -15.10 -8.59
CA ASP A 54 -12.61 -16.09 -8.98
C ASP A 54 -12.45 -17.37 -8.17
N LYS A 55 -13.57 -17.92 -7.75
CA LYS A 55 -13.61 -19.22 -7.05
C LYS A 55 -13.00 -20.32 -7.91
N PHE A 56 -12.31 -21.23 -7.28
CA PHE A 56 -11.80 -22.43 -7.92
C PHE A 56 -11.93 -23.64 -7.02
N VAL A 57 -11.99 -24.82 -7.66
CA VAL A 57 -12.11 -26.09 -6.99
C VAL A 57 -10.86 -26.91 -7.25
N LEU A 58 -10.34 -27.52 -6.21
CA LEU A 58 -9.19 -28.42 -6.30
C LEU A 58 -9.43 -29.72 -5.56
N SER A 59 -8.76 -30.78 -5.98
CA SER A 59 -8.82 -32.09 -5.31
C SER A 59 -7.72 -32.16 -4.25
N ILE A 60 -8.11 -32.56 -3.05
CA ILE A 60 -7.23 -32.78 -1.89
C ILE A 60 -7.15 -34.27 -1.65
N PRO A 61 -5.95 -34.86 -1.52
CA PRO A 61 -5.80 -36.25 -1.16
C PRO A 61 -6.32 -36.50 0.27
N GLY A 62 -7.15 -37.51 0.42
CA GLY A 62 -7.55 -38.07 1.71
C GLY A 62 -7.03 -39.49 1.87
N GLU A 63 -7.25 -40.10 3.04
CA GLU A 63 -6.77 -41.47 3.31
C GLU A 63 -7.45 -42.52 2.46
N GLU A 64 -8.78 -42.43 2.28
CA GLU A 64 -9.58 -43.40 1.51
C GLU A 64 -10.10 -42.79 0.20
N TYR A 65 -10.47 -41.51 0.21
CA TYR A 65 -11.09 -40.83 -0.92
C TYR A 65 -10.47 -39.43 -1.12
N SER A 66 -10.52 -38.96 -2.36
CA SER A 66 -10.18 -37.58 -2.66
C SER A 66 -11.32 -36.63 -2.26
N HIS A 67 -11.00 -35.58 -1.59
CA HIS A 67 -11.92 -34.48 -1.23
C HIS A 67 -11.83 -33.34 -2.22
N TYR A 68 -12.93 -32.60 -2.36
CA TYR A 68 -12.94 -31.39 -3.16
C TYR A 68 -12.95 -30.15 -2.26
N LEU A 69 -11.96 -29.28 -2.45
CA LEU A 69 -11.88 -28.00 -1.79
C LEU A 69 -12.36 -26.91 -2.74
N LEU A 70 -13.47 -26.24 -2.38
CA LEU A 70 -13.88 -24.98 -3.01
C LEU A 70 -13.26 -23.83 -2.21
N LEU A 71 -12.50 -23.00 -2.90
CA LEU A 71 -11.81 -21.86 -2.31
C LEU A 71 -12.24 -20.57 -2.99
N GLU A 72 -12.62 -19.58 -2.17
CA GLU A 72 -12.76 -18.20 -2.56
C GLU A 72 -11.83 -17.37 -1.67
N LEU A 73 -11.13 -16.43 -2.27
CA LEU A 73 -10.20 -15.57 -1.53
C LEU A 73 -10.18 -14.15 -2.09
N ALA A 74 -9.72 -13.21 -1.28
CA ALA A 74 -9.47 -11.84 -1.67
C ALA A 74 -8.03 -11.45 -1.32
N ILE A 75 -7.38 -10.74 -2.22
CA ILE A 75 -6.05 -10.17 -2.03
C ILE A 75 -6.19 -8.73 -1.55
N LYS A 76 -5.52 -8.39 -0.47
CA LYS A 76 -5.41 -7.04 0.05
C LYS A 76 -4.09 -6.43 -0.43
N THR A 77 -4.15 -5.26 -1.03
CA THR A 77 -2.97 -4.53 -1.50
C THR A 77 -3.23 -3.04 -1.59
N ARG A 78 -2.15 -2.24 -1.54
CA ARG A 78 -2.12 -0.79 -1.81
C ARG A 78 -1.50 -0.47 -3.17
N SER A 79 -1.06 -1.49 -3.90
CA SER A 79 -0.44 -1.29 -5.21
C SER A 79 -1.42 -0.64 -6.17
N LYS A 80 -0.90 0.30 -6.96
CA LYS A 80 -1.64 0.90 -8.06
C LYS A 80 -1.87 -0.15 -9.15
N ASP A 81 -2.98 0.00 -9.87
CA ASP A 81 -3.36 -0.90 -10.96
C ASP A 81 -3.47 -2.39 -10.58
N ALA A 82 -3.64 -2.68 -9.28
CA ALA A 82 -3.69 -4.03 -8.74
C ALA A 82 -4.73 -4.91 -9.44
N GLN A 83 -5.91 -4.36 -9.78
CA GLN A 83 -6.95 -5.11 -10.49
C GLN A 83 -6.44 -5.66 -11.83
N PHE A 84 -5.75 -4.84 -12.60
CA PHE A 84 -5.21 -5.24 -13.90
C PHE A 84 -4.10 -6.29 -13.73
N THR A 85 -3.16 -6.04 -12.82
CA THR A 85 -2.03 -6.95 -12.54
C THR A 85 -2.53 -8.31 -12.04
N LEU A 86 -3.46 -8.34 -11.09
CA LEU A 86 -4.03 -9.58 -10.56
C LEU A 86 -4.82 -10.36 -11.61
N THR A 87 -5.52 -9.66 -12.52
CA THR A 87 -6.21 -10.30 -13.64
C THR A 87 -5.22 -10.98 -14.60
N GLN A 88 -4.10 -10.35 -14.90
CA GLN A 88 -3.05 -10.97 -15.73
C GLN A 88 -2.37 -12.13 -15.03
N ALA A 89 -2.18 -12.03 -13.72
CA ALA A 89 -1.53 -13.04 -12.90
C ALA A 89 -2.46 -14.20 -12.48
N ASP A 90 -3.75 -14.18 -12.81
CA ASP A 90 -4.77 -15.12 -12.32
C ASP A 90 -4.34 -16.58 -12.44
N SER A 91 -3.83 -16.98 -13.60
CA SER A 91 -3.39 -18.37 -13.85
C SER A 91 -2.18 -18.75 -12.97
N VAL A 92 -1.27 -17.83 -12.74
CA VAL A 92 -0.07 -18.03 -11.89
C VAL A 92 -0.50 -18.16 -10.43
N ILE A 93 -1.40 -17.31 -9.99
CA ILE A 93 -1.97 -17.33 -8.64
C ILE A 93 -2.69 -18.64 -8.37
N LYS A 94 -3.63 -19.02 -9.25
CA LYS A 94 -4.40 -20.26 -9.11
C LYS A 94 -3.50 -21.49 -9.11
N ASN A 95 -2.53 -21.58 -10.02
CA ASN A 95 -1.60 -22.70 -10.08
C ASN A 95 -0.75 -22.80 -8.79
N SER A 96 -0.30 -21.69 -8.24
CA SER A 96 0.51 -21.66 -7.01
C SER A 96 -0.30 -22.12 -5.79
N LEU A 97 -1.54 -21.65 -5.68
CA LEU A 97 -2.45 -22.08 -4.63
C LEU A 97 -2.83 -23.57 -4.78
N MET A 98 -3.06 -24.05 -6.01
CA MET A 98 -3.29 -25.48 -6.26
C MET A 98 -2.12 -26.33 -5.76
N LYS A 99 -0.88 -25.94 -6.06
CA LYS A 99 0.31 -26.66 -5.57
C LYS A 99 0.43 -26.62 -4.05
N MET A 100 0.13 -25.48 -3.43
CA MET A 100 0.14 -25.34 -1.97
C MET A 100 -0.85 -26.32 -1.33
N PHE A 101 -2.10 -26.30 -1.78
CA PHE A 101 -3.15 -27.13 -1.20
C PHE A 101 -3.03 -28.61 -1.56
N ALA A 102 -2.50 -28.96 -2.73
CA ALA A 102 -2.26 -30.36 -3.12
C ALA A 102 -1.25 -31.08 -2.20
N ASN A 103 -0.42 -30.32 -1.49
CA ASN A 103 0.54 -30.85 -0.51
C ASN A 103 -0.02 -30.91 0.92
N LYS A 104 -1.30 -30.57 1.13
CA LYS A 104 -1.97 -30.60 2.42
C LYS A 104 -2.87 -31.84 2.52
N HIS A 105 -2.99 -32.35 3.72
CA HIS A 105 -3.96 -33.41 4.02
C HIS A 105 -5.29 -32.82 4.48
N PHE A 106 -6.37 -33.60 4.26
CA PHE A 106 -7.72 -33.19 4.66
C PHE A 106 -7.81 -32.78 6.13
N ASP A 107 -7.16 -33.51 7.03
CA ASP A 107 -7.19 -33.24 8.48
C ASP A 107 -6.57 -31.90 8.84
N GLU A 108 -5.51 -31.50 8.12
CA GLU A 108 -4.88 -30.18 8.30
C GLU A 108 -5.82 -29.05 7.89
N LEU A 109 -6.57 -29.25 6.82
CA LEU A 109 -7.48 -28.25 6.27
C LEU A 109 -8.79 -28.13 7.06
N ASN A 110 -9.18 -29.17 7.78
CA ASN A 110 -10.41 -29.22 8.58
C ASN A 110 -10.21 -28.62 9.99
N ASP A 111 -8.99 -28.33 10.41
CA ASP A 111 -8.71 -27.69 11.70
C ASP A 111 -8.78 -26.16 11.58
N ASN A 112 -9.74 -25.57 12.29
CA ASN A 112 -9.93 -24.11 12.32
C ASN A 112 -8.67 -23.34 12.77
N LYS A 113 -7.77 -23.96 13.52
CA LYS A 113 -6.50 -23.35 13.96
C LYS A 113 -5.50 -23.19 12.82
N GLN A 114 -5.69 -23.87 11.71
CA GLN A 114 -4.82 -23.83 10.55
C GLN A 114 -5.17 -22.69 9.57
N PHE A 115 -6.31 -22.01 9.73
CA PHE A 115 -6.72 -20.95 8.81
C PHE A 115 -5.70 -19.82 8.71
N GLU A 116 -5.29 -19.28 9.84
CA GLU A 116 -4.31 -18.17 9.86
C GLU A 116 -2.93 -18.58 9.34
N PRO A 117 -2.36 -19.73 9.74
CA PRO A 117 -1.14 -20.27 9.12
C PRO A 117 -1.26 -20.45 7.60
N LEU A 118 -2.37 -20.99 7.10
CA LEU A 118 -2.61 -21.20 5.67
C LEU A 118 -2.70 -19.86 4.90
N GLN A 119 -3.34 -18.86 5.46
CA GLN A 119 -3.38 -17.52 4.85
C GLN A 119 -1.98 -16.89 4.75
N LYS A 120 -1.17 -17.02 5.80
CA LYS A 120 0.23 -16.53 5.81
C LYS A 120 1.10 -17.29 4.81
N GLU A 121 0.91 -18.61 4.69
CA GLU A 121 1.60 -19.44 3.71
C GLU A 121 1.22 -19.02 2.28
N ALA A 122 -0.08 -18.82 2.02
CA ALA A 122 -0.58 -18.35 0.73
C ALA A 122 0.00 -16.97 0.38
N LEU A 123 0.00 -16.01 1.32
CA LEU A 123 0.60 -14.70 1.12
C LEU A 123 2.08 -14.80 0.73
N ASN A 124 2.84 -15.59 1.47
CA ASN A 124 4.28 -15.77 1.19
C ASN A 124 4.52 -16.38 -0.19
N ILE A 125 3.81 -17.46 -0.52
CA ILE A 125 3.94 -18.13 -1.83
C ILE A 125 3.56 -17.20 -2.97
N LEU A 126 2.42 -16.49 -2.85
CA LEU A 126 1.95 -15.58 -3.89
C LEU A 126 2.90 -14.39 -4.08
N SER A 127 3.41 -13.81 -3.00
CA SER A 127 4.39 -12.72 -3.09
C SER A 127 5.66 -13.14 -3.84
N ILE A 128 6.18 -14.34 -3.54
CA ILE A 128 7.37 -14.88 -4.21
C ILE A 128 7.08 -15.16 -5.69
N VAL A 129 5.97 -15.84 -5.98
CA VAL A 129 5.67 -16.28 -7.35
C VAL A 129 5.32 -15.10 -8.25
N LEU A 130 4.62 -14.10 -7.74
CA LEU A 130 4.32 -12.89 -8.51
C LEU A 130 5.62 -12.14 -8.86
N ALA A 131 6.52 -11.97 -7.90
CA ALA A 131 7.83 -11.37 -8.16
C ALA A 131 8.67 -12.17 -9.17
N GLN A 132 8.65 -13.51 -9.10
CA GLN A 132 9.36 -14.38 -10.03
C GLN A 132 8.82 -14.33 -11.47
N ASN A 133 7.58 -13.91 -11.66
CA ASN A 133 6.93 -13.76 -12.96
C ASN A 133 6.84 -12.29 -13.40
N ASP A 134 7.68 -11.41 -12.84
CA ASP A 134 7.79 -9.99 -13.19
C ASP A 134 6.49 -9.18 -12.98
N PHE A 135 5.61 -9.63 -12.08
CA PHE A 135 4.46 -8.85 -11.66
C PHE A 135 4.87 -7.89 -10.54
N ASP A 136 4.86 -6.60 -10.85
CA ASP A 136 5.17 -5.53 -9.89
C ASP A 136 3.96 -5.21 -9.02
N ILE A 137 3.73 -6.05 -8.02
CA ILE A 137 2.64 -5.89 -7.05
C ILE A 137 3.09 -6.33 -5.66
N GLU A 138 2.85 -5.47 -4.67
CA GLU A 138 3.07 -5.78 -3.26
C GLU A 138 1.77 -6.22 -2.61
N LEU A 139 1.76 -7.39 -2.00
CA LEU A 139 0.59 -7.92 -1.31
C LEU A 139 0.68 -7.60 0.18
N ASP A 140 -0.38 -6.98 0.73
CA ASP A 140 -0.49 -6.72 2.17
C ASP A 140 -1.01 -7.94 2.93
N ASP A 141 -1.98 -8.68 2.33
CA ASP A 141 -2.63 -9.82 2.96
C ASP A 141 -3.38 -10.71 1.95
N VAL A 142 -3.67 -11.94 2.34
CA VAL A 142 -4.54 -12.88 1.61
C VAL A 142 -5.62 -13.38 2.56
N LEU A 143 -6.87 -13.16 2.20
CA LEU A 143 -8.03 -13.51 3.01
C LEU A 143 -8.83 -14.62 2.35
N PHE A 144 -9.04 -15.74 3.03
CA PHE A 144 -9.97 -16.76 2.58
C PHE A 144 -11.40 -16.33 2.93
N THR A 145 -12.19 -16.01 1.92
CA THR A 145 -13.57 -15.54 2.09
C THR A 145 -14.55 -16.72 2.17
N ARG A 146 -14.20 -17.84 1.55
CA ARG A 146 -14.94 -19.10 1.67
C ARG A 146 -14.00 -20.27 1.46
N MET A 147 -14.14 -21.28 2.29
CA MET A 147 -13.45 -22.55 2.18
C MET A 147 -14.43 -23.67 2.53
N ILE A 148 -14.73 -24.53 1.57
CA ILE A 148 -15.67 -25.65 1.73
C ILE A 148 -14.97 -26.91 1.24
N ILE A 149 -14.94 -27.94 2.09
CA ILE A 149 -14.36 -29.25 1.77
C ILE A 149 -15.52 -30.27 1.74
N GLN A 150 -15.58 -31.06 0.67
CA GLN A 150 -16.60 -32.09 0.46
C GLN A 150 -15.94 -33.40 0.07
#